data_34b89b3a8620959c3066491d548a59bc
#
_entry.id   34b89b3a8620959c3066491d548a59bc
#
_cell.length_a   1.000
_cell.length_b   1.000
_cell.length_c   1.000
_cell.angle_alpha   90.00
_cell.angle_beta   90.00
_cell.angle_gamma   90.00
#
_symmetry.space_group_name_H-M   'P 1'
#
loop_
_entity.id
_entity.type
_entity.pdbx_description
1 polymer ?
#
loop_
_entity_poly.entity_id
_entity_poly.type
_entity_poly.pdbx_seq_one_letter_code
_entity_poly.pdbx_strand_id
1 'polypeptide(L)'
;IMMDRKKETLLSPLLDRTLEALKGQRSVRTLENYRSSINKVKEFAGDGWESLTMENITKCWTDKYAAWLEKRHADKPQTADFYLRTFRAVYGHALALSSEGTDGKPFGGHRTGGYFPAKRALRKEEVQRLLSPDLRQTLPENQREALDVLLFILYARGMVFKDVYGLTWRMVTDGHIRYRRSKTDVSIDVEIVPELEEIMERYHLEDSPFVFPFLHEARKGCSGKELPEESALRRINRTARMIGRKVGLSVPLTTYVLRHTWATLMLEDSQPVELISQCMGHTSIRTTQIYLSRISSRKVDTAVDGMYDLSLIHI
;
A
#
# COMPACT_ATOMS: atom_id res chain seq x y z
N ILE A 1 15.58 -55.91 2.78
CA ILE A 1 15.89 -54.47 2.82
C ILE A 1 14.61 -53.77 2.38
N MET A 2 13.74 -53.46 3.36
CA MET A 2 12.55 -52.64 3.13
C MET A 2 13.04 -51.21 2.91
N MET A 3 12.94 -50.70 1.69
CA MET A 3 13.03 -49.28 1.41
C MET A 3 11.84 -48.61 2.07
N ASP A 4 12.13 -47.81 3.10
CA ASP A 4 11.17 -46.94 3.75
C ASP A 4 10.65 -45.97 2.66
N ARG A 5 9.40 -46.17 2.19
CA ARG A 5 8.75 -45.23 1.28
C ARG A 5 8.52 -43.95 2.08
N LYS A 6 9.38 -42.94 1.87
CA LYS A 6 9.12 -41.60 2.32
C LYS A 6 7.66 -41.27 2.00
N LYS A 7 6.88 -40.97 3.00
CA LYS A 7 5.47 -40.67 2.84
C LYS A 7 5.40 -39.27 2.17
N GLU A 8 5.08 -39.25 0.87
CA GLU A 8 4.96 -38.00 0.10
C GLU A 8 3.93 -37.08 0.78
N THR A 9 4.36 -35.89 1.15
CA THR A 9 3.50 -34.94 1.85
C THR A 9 2.68 -34.15 0.83
N LEU A 10 1.37 -34.32 0.82
CA LEU A 10 0.45 -33.56 -0.02
C LEU A 10 0.53 -32.07 0.30
N LEU A 11 0.63 -31.25 -0.76
CA LEU A 11 0.80 -29.81 -0.63
C LEU A 11 -0.44 -29.11 -0.06
N SER A 12 -1.64 -29.49 -0.52
CA SER A 12 -2.90 -28.85 -0.11
C SER A 12 -3.12 -28.90 1.41
N PRO A 13 -3.16 -30.07 2.08
CA PRO A 13 -3.38 -30.11 3.52
C PRO A 13 -2.23 -29.47 4.32
N LEU A 14 -1.01 -29.50 3.80
CA LEU A 14 0.11 -28.84 4.46
C LEU A 14 0.00 -27.32 4.41
N LEU A 15 -0.43 -26.75 3.27
CA LEU A 15 -0.67 -25.31 3.15
C LEU A 15 -1.82 -24.85 4.06
N ASP A 16 -2.89 -25.62 4.18
CA ASP A 16 -4.00 -25.31 5.10
C ASP A 16 -3.55 -25.31 6.56
N ARG A 17 -2.77 -26.31 6.97
CA ARG A 17 -2.14 -26.34 8.31
C ARG A 17 -1.20 -25.16 8.52
N THR A 18 -0.46 -24.78 7.49
CA THR A 18 0.45 -23.63 7.53
C THR A 18 -0.33 -22.33 7.75
N LEU A 19 -1.41 -22.11 7.03
CA LEU A 19 -2.25 -20.93 7.20
C LEU A 19 -2.85 -20.88 8.61
N GLU A 20 -3.26 -22.04 9.14
CA GLU A 20 -3.80 -22.12 10.49
C GLU A 20 -2.74 -21.79 11.54
N ALA A 21 -1.53 -22.35 11.42
CA ALA A 21 -0.41 -22.07 12.33
C ALA A 21 0.05 -20.60 12.30
N LEU A 22 -0.16 -19.91 11.18
CA LEU A 22 0.19 -18.49 11.03
C LEU A 22 -0.90 -17.53 11.53
N LYS A 23 -2.08 -18.02 11.91
CA LYS A 23 -3.11 -17.19 12.55
C LYS A 23 -2.58 -16.64 13.86
N GLY A 24 -2.83 -15.35 14.11
CA GLY A 24 -2.29 -14.63 15.27
C GLY A 24 -0.82 -14.19 15.14
N GLN A 25 -0.01 -14.83 14.29
CA GLN A 25 1.38 -14.44 14.03
C GLN A 25 1.51 -13.47 12.84
N ARG A 26 0.55 -13.50 11.92
CA ARG A 26 0.50 -12.67 10.71
C ARG A 26 -0.81 -11.90 10.65
N SER A 27 -0.77 -10.71 10.01
CA SER A 27 -1.98 -9.93 9.79
C SER A 27 -3.00 -10.70 8.94
N VAL A 28 -4.29 -10.45 9.16
CA VAL A 28 -5.39 -11.00 8.35
C VAL A 28 -5.12 -10.79 6.86
N ARG A 29 -4.68 -9.59 6.48
CA ARG A 29 -4.34 -9.25 5.09
C ARG A 29 -3.22 -10.11 4.52
N THR A 30 -2.20 -10.46 5.32
CA THR A 30 -1.13 -11.35 4.89
C THR A 30 -1.66 -12.76 4.61
N LEU A 31 -2.53 -13.26 5.48
CA LEU A 31 -3.16 -14.59 5.30
C LEU A 31 -4.09 -14.62 4.07
N GLU A 32 -4.83 -13.55 3.81
CA GLU A 32 -5.64 -13.41 2.59
C GLU A 32 -4.76 -13.43 1.33
N ASN A 33 -3.62 -12.73 1.36
CA ASN A 33 -2.67 -12.75 0.26
C ASN A 33 -2.12 -14.16 0.02
N TYR A 34 -1.79 -14.90 1.09
CA TYR A 34 -1.36 -16.30 0.99
C TYR A 34 -2.45 -17.18 0.37
N ARG A 35 -3.70 -17.09 0.84
CA ARG A 35 -4.84 -17.80 0.25
C ARG A 35 -5.04 -17.48 -1.22
N SER A 36 -4.97 -16.18 -1.57
CA SER A 36 -5.09 -15.74 -2.96
C SER A 36 -4.00 -16.35 -3.85
N SER A 37 -2.76 -16.45 -3.34
CA SER A 37 -1.65 -17.06 -4.06
C SER A 37 -1.81 -18.59 -4.18
N ILE A 38 -2.25 -19.26 -3.13
CA ILE A 38 -2.56 -20.70 -3.15
C ILE A 38 -3.65 -21.00 -4.19
N ASN A 39 -4.70 -20.17 -4.26
CA ASN A 39 -5.75 -20.29 -5.28
C ASN A 39 -5.19 -20.18 -6.71
N LYS A 40 -4.14 -19.37 -6.92
CA LYS A 40 -3.47 -19.29 -8.23
C LYS A 40 -2.64 -20.54 -8.53
N VAL A 41 -2.03 -21.15 -7.53
CA VAL A 41 -1.36 -22.45 -7.67
C VAL A 41 -2.36 -23.54 -8.01
N LYS A 42 -3.50 -23.57 -7.30
CA LYS A 42 -4.60 -24.51 -7.58
C LYS A 42 -5.13 -24.36 -9.01
N GLU A 43 -5.32 -23.13 -9.48
CA GLU A 43 -5.75 -22.82 -10.84
C GLU A 43 -4.72 -23.33 -11.89
N PHE A 44 -3.42 -23.17 -11.63
CA PHE A 44 -2.35 -23.65 -12.49
C PHE A 44 -2.25 -25.19 -12.50
N ALA A 45 -2.36 -25.83 -11.34
CA ALA A 45 -2.27 -27.29 -11.20
C ALA A 45 -3.50 -28.02 -11.79
N GLY A 46 -4.67 -27.37 -11.84
CA GLY A 46 -5.89 -27.95 -12.35
C GLY A 46 -6.27 -29.25 -11.63
N ASP A 47 -6.58 -30.29 -12.38
CA ASP A 47 -6.96 -31.61 -11.84
C ASP A 47 -5.84 -32.29 -11.02
N GLY A 48 -4.59 -31.89 -11.24
CA GLY A 48 -3.42 -32.36 -10.48
C GLY A 48 -3.30 -31.79 -9.06
N TRP A 49 -4.14 -30.81 -8.67
CA TRP A 49 -4.02 -30.14 -7.39
C TRP A 49 -4.08 -31.06 -6.17
N GLU A 50 -5.03 -32.00 -6.16
CA GLU A 50 -5.27 -32.90 -5.01
C GLU A 50 -4.16 -33.95 -4.83
N SER A 51 -3.38 -34.22 -5.88
CA SER A 51 -2.23 -35.13 -5.87
C SER A 51 -0.88 -34.43 -5.81
N LEU A 52 -0.86 -33.09 -5.81
CA LEU A 52 0.37 -32.33 -5.80
C LEU A 52 1.07 -32.46 -4.44
N THR A 53 2.34 -32.88 -4.46
CA THR A 53 3.18 -33.03 -3.26
C THR A 53 4.21 -31.91 -3.14
N MET A 54 4.84 -31.77 -1.96
CA MET A 54 5.95 -30.85 -1.77
C MET A 54 7.12 -31.14 -2.71
N GLU A 55 7.39 -32.39 -2.98
CA GLU A 55 8.49 -32.85 -3.85
C GLU A 55 8.23 -32.51 -5.33
N ASN A 56 6.98 -32.41 -5.74
CA ASN A 56 6.60 -31.99 -7.09
C ASN A 56 6.94 -30.50 -7.35
N ILE A 57 7.08 -29.68 -6.30
CA ILE A 57 7.44 -28.28 -6.45
C ILE A 57 8.94 -28.16 -6.71
N THR A 58 9.34 -28.55 -7.90
CA THR A 58 10.71 -28.45 -8.40
C THR A 58 10.97 -27.11 -9.07
N LYS A 59 12.24 -26.82 -9.39
CA LYS A 59 12.57 -25.62 -10.17
C LYS A 59 11.84 -25.61 -11.54
N CYS A 60 11.79 -26.75 -12.22
CA CYS A 60 11.07 -26.86 -13.49
C CYS A 60 9.58 -26.55 -13.33
N TRP A 61 8.97 -27.03 -12.24
CA TRP A 61 7.56 -26.72 -11.95
C TRP A 61 7.36 -25.22 -11.70
N THR A 62 8.22 -24.60 -10.90
CA THR A 62 8.12 -23.16 -10.59
C THR A 62 8.42 -22.29 -11.81
N ASP A 63 9.29 -22.69 -12.71
CA ASP A 63 9.56 -22.00 -14.00
C ASP A 63 8.27 -22.01 -14.87
N LYS A 64 7.59 -23.16 -14.98
CA LYS A 64 6.32 -23.28 -15.71
C LYS A 64 5.21 -22.41 -15.07
N TYR A 65 5.13 -22.43 -13.73
CA TYR A 65 4.16 -21.61 -13.00
C TYR A 65 4.42 -20.12 -13.19
N ALA A 66 5.68 -19.67 -13.13
CA ALA A 66 6.07 -18.30 -13.38
C ALA A 66 5.68 -17.86 -14.81
N ALA A 67 6.02 -18.65 -15.82
CA ALA A 67 5.66 -18.37 -17.21
C ALA A 67 4.14 -18.33 -17.42
N TRP A 68 3.39 -19.19 -16.75
CA TRP A 68 1.92 -19.16 -16.79
C TRP A 68 1.35 -17.88 -16.15
N LEU A 69 1.89 -17.44 -14.99
CA LEU A 69 1.51 -16.19 -14.36
C LEU A 69 1.80 -14.98 -15.24
N GLU A 70 2.97 -14.93 -15.87
CA GLU A 70 3.39 -13.86 -16.78
C GLU A 70 2.46 -13.76 -17.99
N LYS A 71 2.12 -14.89 -18.60
CA LYS A 71 1.18 -14.93 -19.73
C LYS A 71 -0.22 -14.45 -19.33
N ARG A 72 -0.68 -14.87 -18.13
CA ARG A 72 -2.03 -14.53 -17.63
C ARG A 72 -2.15 -13.06 -17.18
N HIS A 73 -1.06 -12.46 -16.78
CA HIS A 73 -0.97 -11.08 -16.28
C HIS A 73 -0.02 -10.23 -17.12
N ALA A 74 0.01 -10.44 -18.44
CA ALA A 74 0.90 -9.73 -19.36
C ALA A 74 0.74 -8.20 -19.29
N ASP A 75 -0.47 -7.72 -19.05
CA ASP A 75 -0.78 -6.30 -18.84
C ASP A 75 -0.39 -5.76 -17.44
N LYS A 76 -0.11 -6.65 -16.49
CA LYS A 76 0.18 -6.33 -15.08
C LYS A 76 1.29 -7.21 -14.52
N PRO A 77 2.53 -7.09 -14.98
CA PRO A 77 3.63 -7.96 -14.56
C PRO A 77 3.89 -7.92 -13.05
N GLN A 78 3.56 -6.82 -12.36
CA GLN A 78 3.63 -6.74 -10.90
C GLN A 78 2.68 -7.72 -10.20
N THR A 79 1.57 -8.09 -10.86
CA THR A 79 0.61 -9.06 -10.31
C THR A 79 1.18 -10.48 -10.39
N ALA A 80 1.86 -10.83 -11.49
CA ALA A 80 2.56 -12.10 -11.63
C ALA A 80 3.66 -12.24 -10.55
N ASP A 81 4.50 -11.21 -10.42
CA ASP A 81 5.54 -11.13 -9.38
C ASP A 81 4.95 -11.27 -7.96
N PHE A 82 3.84 -10.59 -7.69
CA PHE A 82 3.16 -10.69 -6.40
C PHE A 82 2.76 -12.13 -6.08
N TYR A 83 2.13 -12.85 -7.00
CA TYR A 83 1.69 -14.22 -6.77
C TYR A 83 2.87 -15.18 -6.58
N LEU A 84 3.90 -15.06 -7.42
CA LEU A 84 5.09 -15.91 -7.31
C LEU A 84 5.83 -15.70 -5.98
N ARG A 85 6.07 -14.44 -5.60
CA ARG A 85 6.71 -14.08 -4.34
C ARG A 85 5.90 -14.51 -3.12
N THR A 86 4.59 -14.34 -3.19
CA THR A 86 3.69 -14.70 -2.09
C THR A 86 3.60 -16.21 -1.93
N PHE A 87 3.56 -16.96 -3.03
CA PHE A 87 3.60 -18.42 -2.99
C PHE A 87 4.95 -18.91 -2.42
N ARG A 88 6.07 -18.35 -2.88
CA ARG A 88 7.40 -18.64 -2.32
C ARG A 88 7.43 -18.46 -0.79
N ALA A 89 6.80 -17.41 -0.28
CA ALA A 89 6.76 -17.14 1.15
C ALA A 89 5.94 -18.18 1.92
N VAL A 90 4.71 -18.50 1.48
CA VAL A 90 3.88 -19.50 2.16
C VAL A 90 4.44 -20.92 2.02
N TYR A 91 5.05 -21.25 0.88
CA TYR A 91 5.77 -22.49 0.67
C TYR A 91 6.96 -22.63 1.65
N GLY A 92 7.72 -21.56 1.86
CA GLY A 92 8.80 -21.55 2.86
C GLY A 92 8.31 -21.79 4.29
N HIS A 93 7.14 -21.27 4.65
CA HIS A 93 6.51 -21.57 5.94
C HIS A 93 6.02 -23.04 5.99
N ALA A 94 5.47 -23.57 4.92
CA ALA A 94 5.03 -24.95 4.82
C ALA A 94 6.22 -25.90 4.96
N LEU A 95 7.33 -25.61 4.30
CA LEU A 95 8.56 -26.36 4.40
C LEU A 95 9.11 -26.41 5.84
N ALA A 96 9.05 -25.29 6.55
CA ALA A 96 9.49 -25.23 7.96
C ALA A 96 8.59 -26.03 8.92
N LEU A 97 7.33 -26.30 8.54
CA LEU A 97 6.40 -27.16 9.29
C LEU A 97 6.49 -28.63 8.88
N SER A 98 6.99 -28.93 7.69
CA SER A 98 7.26 -30.29 7.27
C SER A 98 8.57 -30.75 7.90
N SER A 99 8.60 -31.97 8.42
CA SER A 99 9.84 -32.59 8.90
C SER A 99 10.77 -33.02 7.76
N GLU A 100 10.42 -32.72 6.53
CA GLU A 100 11.08 -33.15 5.31
C GLU A 100 11.97 -32.04 4.77
N GLY A 101 13.28 -32.32 4.63
CA GLY A 101 14.17 -31.47 3.87
C GLY A 101 13.86 -31.61 2.38
N THR A 102 13.57 -30.53 1.67
CA THR A 102 13.55 -30.56 0.20
C THR A 102 14.96 -30.36 -0.32
N ASP A 103 15.46 -31.33 -1.09
CA ASP A 103 16.68 -31.19 -1.86
C ASP A 103 16.42 -30.22 -3.02
N GLY A 104 16.85 -28.97 -2.85
CA GLY A 104 16.80 -28.00 -3.93
C GLY A 104 16.24 -26.63 -3.51
N LYS A 105 16.45 -25.66 -4.37
CA LYS A 105 15.91 -24.29 -4.28
C LYS A 105 14.86 -24.11 -5.39
N PRO A 106 13.59 -24.58 -5.19
CA PRO A 106 12.60 -24.58 -6.27
C PRO A 106 12.35 -23.19 -6.86
N PHE A 107 12.50 -22.14 -6.08
CA PHE A 107 12.38 -20.76 -6.53
C PHE A 107 13.74 -20.10 -6.89
N GLY A 108 14.81 -20.89 -7.05
CA GLY A 108 16.13 -20.38 -7.42
C GLY A 108 16.11 -19.73 -8.80
N GLY A 109 16.78 -18.56 -8.95
CA GLY A 109 16.85 -17.83 -10.21
C GLY A 109 15.65 -16.91 -10.50
N HIS A 110 14.51 -17.07 -9.83
CA HIS A 110 13.41 -16.12 -9.95
C HIS A 110 13.74 -14.84 -9.18
N ARG A 111 14.09 -13.78 -9.90
CA ARG A 111 14.18 -12.43 -9.33
C ARG A 111 12.79 -11.87 -9.21
N THR A 112 12.32 -11.71 -7.97
CA THR A 112 11.06 -11.05 -7.64
C THR A 112 11.35 -9.63 -7.14
N GLY A 113 10.49 -8.68 -7.48
CA GLY A 113 10.71 -7.25 -7.19
C GLY A 113 11.59 -6.62 -8.28
N GLY A 114 11.39 -5.40 -8.59
CA GLY A 114 12.07 -4.67 -9.66
C GLY A 114 11.07 -3.96 -10.55
N TYR A 115 9.80 -4.21 -10.32
CA TYR A 115 8.74 -3.42 -10.92
C TYR A 115 8.53 -2.15 -10.09
N PHE A 116 8.91 -1.04 -10.66
CA PHE A 116 8.63 0.26 -10.06
C PHE A 116 7.22 0.68 -10.46
N PRO A 117 6.34 1.04 -9.51
CA PRO A 117 5.03 1.56 -9.85
C PRO A 117 5.17 2.83 -10.69
N ALA A 118 4.28 3.01 -11.65
CA ALA A 118 4.21 4.26 -12.41
C ALA A 118 4.08 5.46 -11.45
N LYS A 119 4.71 6.59 -11.80
CA LYS A 119 4.60 7.84 -11.02
C LYS A 119 3.12 8.21 -10.90
N ARG A 120 2.60 8.23 -9.69
CA ARG A 120 1.19 8.53 -9.40
C ARG A 120 1.00 9.82 -8.61
N ALA A 121 2.07 10.60 -8.41
CA ALA A 121 1.99 11.89 -7.74
C ALA A 121 1.35 12.93 -8.67
N LEU A 122 0.55 13.80 -8.09
CA LEU A 122 0.02 14.98 -8.76
C LEU A 122 1.11 16.04 -8.90
N ARG A 123 1.03 16.84 -9.95
CA ARG A 123 1.84 18.03 -10.12
C ARG A 123 1.33 19.15 -9.19
N LYS A 124 2.16 20.14 -8.94
CA LYS A 124 1.83 21.28 -8.06
C LYS A 124 0.56 22.02 -8.51
N GLU A 125 0.39 22.22 -9.80
CA GLU A 125 -0.79 22.87 -10.39
C GLU A 125 -2.07 22.03 -10.23
N GLU A 126 -1.94 20.70 -10.23
CA GLU A 126 -3.05 19.78 -9.99
C GLU A 126 -3.48 19.78 -8.54
N VAL A 127 -2.52 19.90 -7.62
CA VAL A 127 -2.81 20.08 -6.18
C VAL A 127 -3.51 21.41 -5.94
N GLN A 128 -3.06 22.49 -6.56
CA GLN A 128 -3.71 23.81 -6.45
C GLN A 128 -5.18 23.78 -6.88
N ARG A 129 -5.52 22.99 -7.92
CA ARG A 129 -6.93 22.80 -8.32
C ARG A 129 -7.76 22.05 -7.27
N LEU A 130 -7.16 21.12 -6.53
CA LEU A 130 -7.85 20.45 -5.41
C LEU A 130 -8.02 21.35 -4.19
N LEU A 131 -7.07 22.29 -3.99
CA LEU A 131 -7.07 23.24 -2.88
C LEU A 131 -7.99 24.45 -3.13
N SER A 132 -8.54 24.61 -4.34
CA SER A 132 -9.41 25.74 -4.67
C SER A 132 -10.64 25.76 -3.76
N PRO A 133 -10.91 26.87 -3.03
CA PRO A 133 -12.09 27.00 -2.19
C PRO A 133 -13.41 26.81 -2.97
N ASP A 134 -13.45 27.25 -4.23
CA ASP A 134 -14.61 27.13 -5.10
C ASP A 134 -14.95 25.68 -5.39
N LEU A 135 -13.94 24.80 -5.52
CA LEU A 135 -14.17 23.39 -5.77
C LEU A 135 -15.10 22.80 -4.70
N ARG A 136 -14.78 22.98 -3.43
CA ARG A 136 -15.54 22.41 -2.31
C ARG A 136 -17.00 22.88 -2.34
N GLN A 137 -17.24 24.16 -2.65
CA GLN A 137 -18.60 24.73 -2.70
C GLN A 137 -19.44 24.09 -3.81
N THR A 138 -18.84 23.69 -4.94
CA THR A 138 -19.53 23.08 -6.09
C THR A 138 -19.80 21.61 -5.94
N LEU A 139 -19.34 20.97 -4.85
CA LEU A 139 -19.47 19.54 -4.64
C LEU A 139 -20.69 19.21 -3.75
N PRO A 140 -21.41 18.09 -4.02
CA PRO A 140 -22.40 17.56 -3.10
C PRO A 140 -21.71 17.03 -1.81
N GLU A 141 -22.46 16.90 -0.73
CA GLU A 141 -21.99 16.56 0.61
C GLU A 141 -21.02 15.37 0.64
N ASN A 142 -21.40 14.24 0.05
CA ASN A 142 -20.56 13.03 0.01
C ASN A 142 -19.24 13.20 -0.79
N GLN A 143 -19.18 14.18 -1.68
CA GLN A 143 -17.94 14.52 -2.39
C GLN A 143 -17.10 15.52 -1.59
N ARG A 144 -17.74 16.42 -0.82
CA ARG A 144 -17.06 17.29 0.14
C ARG A 144 -16.36 16.49 1.22
N GLU A 145 -17.04 15.52 1.83
CA GLU A 145 -16.44 14.58 2.78
C GLU A 145 -15.20 13.88 2.23
N ALA A 146 -15.31 13.36 1.00
CA ALA A 146 -14.17 12.69 0.36
C ALA A 146 -13.02 13.67 0.04
N LEU A 147 -13.33 14.89 -0.41
CA LEU A 147 -12.33 15.92 -0.64
C LEU A 147 -11.62 16.29 0.67
N ASP A 148 -12.37 16.51 1.75
CA ASP A 148 -11.82 16.89 3.05
C ASP A 148 -10.90 15.77 3.61
N VAL A 149 -11.26 14.49 3.46
CA VAL A 149 -10.34 13.38 3.80
C VAL A 149 -9.07 13.39 2.95
N LEU A 150 -9.18 13.68 1.66
CA LEU A 150 -8.03 13.75 0.77
C LEU A 150 -7.10 14.91 1.15
N LEU A 151 -7.65 16.10 1.41
CA LEU A 151 -6.88 17.27 1.84
C LEU A 151 -6.27 17.04 3.22
N PHE A 152 -7.02 16.43 4.14
CA PHE A 152 -6.47 16.02 5.43
C PHE A 152 -5.25 15.12 5.28
N ILE A 153 -5.30 14.10 4.41
CA ILE A 153 -4.16 13.22 4.12
C ILE A 153 -2.96 14.03 3.60
N LEU A 154 -3.20 15.01 2.74
CA LEU A 154 -2.14 15.85 2.20
C LEU A 154 -1.48 16.68 3.30
N TYR A 155 -2.26 17.41 4.10
CA TYR A 155 -1.76 18.28 5.17
C TYR A 155 -1.18 17.47 6.34
N ALA A 156 -1.73 16.28 6.63
CA ALA A 156 -1.22 15.36 7.65
C ALA A 156 -0.01 14.52 7.15
N ARG A 157 0.87 15.11 6.36
CA ARG A 157 2.14 14.52 5.89
C ARG A 157 1.95 13.18 5.17
N GLY A 158 0.87 13.05 4.41
CA GLY A 158 0.55 11.82 3.69
C GLY A 158 0.11 10.68 4.61
N MET A 159 -0.60 10.94 5.70
CA MET A 159 -1.16 9.93 6.60
C MET A 159 -1.88 8.84 5.80
N VAL A 160 -1.68 7.56 6.12
CA VAL A 160 -2.38 6.49 5.40
C VAL A 160 -3.84 6.42 5.82
N PHE A 161 -4.73 6.03 4.91
CA PHE A 161 -6.17 6.02 5.17
C PHE A 161 -6.56 5.18 6.40
N LYS A 162 -5.87 4.08 6.66
CA LYS A 162 -6.11 3.26 7.85
C LYS A 162 -5.91 4.04 9.14
N ASP A 163 -4.88 4.88 9.20
CA ASP A 163 -4.60 5.72 10.37
C ASP A 163 -5.60 6.88 10.46
N VAL A 164 -6.07 7.44 9.32
CA VAL A 164 -7.17 8.43 9.27
C VAL A 164 -8.48 7.82 9.75
N TYR A 165 -8.79 6.59 9.32
CA TYR A 165 -10.00 5.87 9.73
C TYR A 165 -10.02 5.63 11.25
N GLY A 166 -8.89 5.26 11.84
CA GLY A 166 -8.75 5.04 13.29
C GLY A 166 -8.43 6.28 14.11
N LEU A 167 -8.41 7.49 13.50
CA LEU A 167 -8.04 8.71 14.19
C LEU A 167 -9.13 9.15 15.18
N THR A 168 -8.73 9.33 16.44
CA THR A 168 -9.63 9.76 17.51
C THR A 168 -9.17 11.09 18.11
N TRP A 169 -10.10 11.82 18.73
CA TRP A 169 -9.81 13.07 19.42
C TRP A 169 -8.81 12.92 20.57
N ARG A 170 -8.65 11.72 21.14
CA ARG A 170 -7.60 11.42 22.14
C ARG A 170 -6.18 11.52 21.58
N MET A 171 -6.03 11.44 20.28
CA MET A 171 -4.73 11.56 19.59
C MET A 171 -4.41 13.02 19.24
N VAL A 172 -5.36 13.93 19.47
CA VAL A 172 -5.24 15.38 19.21
C VAL A 172 -4.96 16.07 20.55
N THR A 173 -3.72 16.48 20.76
CA THR A 173 -3.26 17.08 22.02
C THR A 173 -2.23 18.18 21.76
N ASP A 174 -2.34 19.31 22.47
CA ASP A 174 -1.36 20.39 22.43
C ASP A 174 -1.02 20.89 21.02
N GLY A 175 -2.03 21.02 20.15
CA GLY A 175 -1.82 21.45 18.77
C GLY A 175 -1.15 20.42 17.84
N HIS A 176 -1.12 19.15 18.27
CA HIS A 176 -0.51 18.06 17.53
C HIS A 176 -1.43 16.85 17.41
N ILE A 177 -1.30 16.11 16.29
CA ILE A 177 -1.85 14.77 16.12
C ILE A 177 -0.73 13.78 16.42
N ARG A 178 -0.86 13.02 17.54
CA ARG A 178 0.13 12.02 17.96
C ARG A 178 -0.47 10.63 17.89
N TYR A 179 0.09 9.78 17.02
CA TYR A 179 -0.41 8.42 16.82
C TYR A 179 0.71 7.44 16.53
N ARG A 180 0.42 6.15 16.72
CA ARG A 180 1.30 5.07 16.28
C ARG A 180 0.80 4.53 14.95
N ARG A 181 1.68 4.49 13.97
CA ARG A 181 1.35 4.03 12.63
C ARG A 181 0.93 2.55 12.65
N SER A 182 -0.29 2.24 12.20
CA SER A 182 -0.90 0.91 12.29
C SER A 182 -0.10 -0.23 11.63
N LYS A 183 0.76 0.07 10.65
CA LYS A 183 1.56 -0.94 9.94
C LYS A 183 2.94 -1.19 10.53
N THR A 184 3.58 -0.17 11.08
CA THR A 184 5.00 -0.22 11.47
C THR A 184 5.22 0.07 12.94
N ASP A 185 4.17 0.43 13.66
CA ASP A 185 4.18 0.83 15.06
C ASP A 185 5.13 2.00 15.40
N VAL A 186 5.51 2.76 14.36
CA VAL A 186 6.33 3.98 14.51
C VAL A 186 5.45 5.09 15.05
N SER A 187 5.95 5.81 16.06
CA SER A 187 5.31 7.02 16.60
C SER A 187 5.41 8.15 15.59
N ILE A 188 4.30 8.79 15.28
CA ILE A 188 4.20 9.93 14.38
C ILE A 188 3.63 11.11 15.17
N ASP A 189 4.24 12.27 14.96
CA ASP A 189 3.81 13.54 15.51
C ASP A 189 3.59 14.52 14.35
N VAL A 190 2.39 15.04 14.21
CA VAL A 190 1.99 15.98 13.15
C VAL A 190 1.47 17.24 13.81
N GLU A 191 2.14 18.36 13.59
CA GLU A 191 1.64 19.68 13.99
C GLU A 191 0.34 20.00 13.24
N ILE A 192 -0.64 20.51 13.96
CA ILE A 192 -1.94 20.90 13.41
C ILE A 192 -1.81 22.29 12.82
N VAL A 193 -1.79 22.35 11.49
CA VAL A 193 -1.89 23.62 10.75
C VAL A 193 -3.35 24.06 10.66
N PRO A 194 -3.64 25.34 10.41
CA PRO A 194 -5.04 25.86 10.37
C PRO A 194 -5.96 25.08 9.44
N GLU A 195 -5.45 24.60 8.31
CA GLU A 195 -6.24 23.81 7.34
C GLU A 195 -6.63 22.44 7.90
N LEU A 196 -5.76 21.81 8.71
CA LEU A 196 -6.11 20.55 9.41
C LEU A 196 -7.17 20.80 10.47
N GLU A 197 -7.00 21.84 11.27
CA GLU A 197 -7.94 22.22 12.32
C GLU A 197 -9.33 22.48 11.72
N GLU A 198 -9.41 23.31 10.68
CA GLU A 198 -10.66 23.63 9.98
C GLU A 198 -11.37 22.36 9.44
N ILE A 199 -10.58 21.42 8.86
CA ILE A 199 -11.15 20.15 8.36
C ILE A 199 -11.68 19.29 9.50
N MET A 200 -10.94 19.16 10.61
CA MET A 200 -11.33 18.34 11.75
C MET A 200 -12.60 18.89 12.44
N GLU A 201 -12.65 20.21 12.68
CA GLU A 201 -13.76 20.87 13.34
C GLU A 201 -15.09 20.74 12.56
N ARG A 202 -15.05 20.67 11.23
CA ARG A 202 -16.27 20.43 10.41
C ARG A 202 -17.00 19.15 10.74
N TYR A 203 -16.28 18.15 11.27
CA TYR A 203 -16.79 16.80 11.53
C TYR A 203 -16.80 16.45 13.01
N HIS A 204 -16.53 17.43 13.88
CA HIS A 204 -16.57 17.23 15.32
C HIS A 204 -18.00 16.92 15.77
N LEU A 205 -18.14 15.79 16.45
CA LEU A 205 -19.37 15.39 17.13
C LEU A 205 -19.03 15.01 18.57
N GLU A 206 -19.71 15.62 19.55
CA GLU A 206 -19.45 15.42 20.98
C GLU A 206 -19.55 13.95 21.40
N ASP A 207 -20.48 13.21 20.79
CA ASP A 207 -20.74 11.80 21.10
C ASP A 207 -19.84 10.82 20.32
N SER A 208 -18.96 11.31 19.44
CA SER A 208 -18.07 10.46 18.65
C SER A 208 -16.62 10.56 19.11
N PRO A 209 -15.96 9.42 19.37
CA PRO A 209 -14.53 9.44 19.65
C PRO A 209 -13.69 9.73 18.39
N PHE A 210 -14.25 9.56 17.19
CA PHE A 210 -13.53 9.66 15.92
C PHE A 210 -13.53 11.08 15.37
N VAL A 211 -12.41 11.49 14.76
CA VAL A 211 -12.29 12.77 14.06
C VAL A 211 -13.17 12.80 12.80
N PHE A 212 -13.34 11.64 12.15
CA PHE A 212 -14.20 11.49 10.97
C PHE A 212 -15.29 10.44 11.19
N PRO A 213 -16.35 10.75 11.95
CA PRO A 213 -17.42 9.80 12.30
C PRO A 213 -18.08 9.16 11.08
N PHE A 214 -18.31 9.94 10.01
CA PHE A 214 -18.95 9.48 8.79
C PHE A 214 -18.19 8.34 8.07
N LEU A 215 -16.89 8.13 8.37
CA LEU A 215 -16.13 6.99 7.83
C LEU A 215 -16.62 5.66 8.40
N HIS A 216 -17.18 5.68 9.61
CA HIS A 216 -17.68 4.50 10.33
C HIS A 216 -19.17 4.23 10.07
N GLU A 217 -19.88 5.17 9.45
CA GLU A 217 -21.31 5.06 9.22
C GLU A 217 -21.63 4.29 7.95
N ALA A 218 -22.51 3.30 8.07
CA ALA A 218 -23.15 2.69 6.93
C ALA A 218 -24.14 3.69 6.26
N ARG A 219 -24.35 3.57 4.95
CA ARG A 219 -25.34 4.43 4.25
C ARG A 219 -26.71 4.32 4.92
N LYS A 220 -27.45 5.44 4.92
CA LYS A 220 -28.87 5.49 5.34
C LYS A 220 -29.63 4.34 4.66
N GLY A 221 -30.22 3.45 5.46
CA GLY A 221 -30.93 2.25 5.02
C GLY A 221 -30.23 0.91 5.26
N CYS A 222 -28.95 0.89 5.63
CA CYS A 222 -28.24 -0.30 6.10
C CYS A 222 -28.20 -0.23 7.63
N SER A 223 -29.13 -0.89 8.29
CA SER A 223 -29.33 -0.87 9.73
C SER A 223 -28.05 -1.13 10.54
N GLY A 224 -27.61 -0.14 11.31
CA GLY A 224 -26.88 -0.31 12.59
C GLY A 224 -25.48 -0.96 12.58
N LYS A 225 -24.88 -1.27 11.42
CA LYS A 225 -23.54 -1.87 11.37
C LYS A 225 -22.50 -0.81 11.05
N GLU A 226 -21.46 -0.79 11.86
CA GLU A 226 -20.24 -0.04 11.58
C GLU A 226 -19.69 -0.39 10.19
N LEU A 227 -19.31 0.61 9.40
CA LEU A 227 -18.74 0.42 8.06
C LEU A 227 -17.26 0.01 8.19
N PRO A 228 -16.87 -1.20 7.76
CA PRO A 228 -15.46 -1.63 7.84
C PRO A 228 -14.52 -0.70 7.06
N GLU A 229 -13.29 -0.55 7.57
CA GLU A 229 -12.23 0.29 6.96
C GLU A 229 -12.10 0.10 5.44
N GLU A 230 -12.06 -1.15 4.97
CA GLU A 230 -11.93 -1.42 3.53
C GLU A 230 -13.12 -0.91 2.70
N SER A 231 -14.31 -0.93 3.27
CA SER A 231 -15.52 -0.42 2.61
C SER A 231 -15.54 1.11 2.61
N ALA A 232 -15.12 1.74 3.71
CA ALA A 232 -14.90 3.17 3.78
C ALA A 232 -13.84 3.63 2.76
N LEU A 233 -12.69 2.95 2.70
CA LEU A 233 -11.63 3.23 1.72
C LEU A 233 -12.15 3.11 0.28
N ARG A 234 -12.89 2.05 -0.04
CA ARG A 234 -13.49 1.88 -1.37
C ARG A 234 -14.47 3.01 -1.71
N ARG A 235 -15.29 3.44 -0.73
CA ARG A 235 -16.22 4.57 -0.87
C ARG A 235 -15.47 5.86 -1.17
N ILE A 236 -14.49 6.22 -0.35
CA ILE A 236 -13.67 7.44 -0.53
C ILE A 236 -12.92 7.41 -1.86
N ASN A 237 -12.24 6.32 -2.20
CA ASN A 237 -11.47 6.23 -3.45
C ASN A 237 -12.36 6.26 -4.72
N ARG A 238 -13.58 5.73 -4.67
CA ARG A 238 -14.54 5.86 -5.78
C ARG A 238 -14.92 7.32 -5.99
N THR A 239 -15.26 8.03 -4.92
CA THR A 239 -15.62 9.44 -4.94
C THR A 239 -14.43 10.32 -5.34
N ALA A 240 -13.23 10.03 -4.82
CA ALA A 240 -12.00 10.71 -5.20
C ALA A 240 -11.75 10.67 -6.72
N ARG A 241 -11.95 9.51 -7.37
CA ARG A 241 -11.82 9.40 -8.83
C ARG A 241 -12.83 10.27 -9.60
N MET A 242 -14.03 10.44 -9.05
CA MET A 242 -15.03 11.34 -9.64
C MET A 242 -14.58 12.80 -9.55
N ILE A 243 -14.10 13.23 -8.37
CA ILE A 243 -13.53 14.56 -8.14
C ILE A 243 -12.34 14.78 -9.08
N GLY A 244 -11.39 13.84 -9.13
CA GLY A 244 -10.21 13.95 -9.99
C GLY A 244 -10.54 14.13 -11.48
N ARG A 245 -11.56 13.43 -11.97
CA ARG A 245 -12.06 13.62 -13.34
C ARG A 245 -12.70 14.99 -13.54
N LYS A 246 -13.50 15.46 -12.57
CA LYS A 246 -14.14 16.79 -12.63
C LYS A 246 -13.11 17.92 -12.74
N VAL A 247 -11.98 17.83 -12.03
CA VAL A 247 -10.92 18.84 -12.04
C VAL A 247 -9.79 18.55 -13.04
N GLY A 248 -9.95 17.53 -13.89
CA GLY A 248 -9.00 17.21 -14.97
C GLY A 248 -7.62 16.79 -14.48
N LEU A 249 -7.53 15.87 -13.50
CA LEU A 249 -6.25 15.34 -13.03
C LEU A 249 -5.68 14.32 -14.02
N SER A 250 -4.35 14.31 -14.16
CA SER A 250 -3.62 13.41 -15.06
C SER A 250 -3.62 11.95 -14.61
N VAL A 251 -3.87 11.70 -13.32
CA VAL A 251 -3.91 10.35 -12.73
C VAL A 251 -5.20 10.14 -11.93
N PRO A 252 -5.72 8.92 -11.86
CA PRO A 252 -6.90 8.62 -11.06
C PRO A 252 -6.66 8.93 -9.58
N LEU A 253 -7.38 9.92 -9.04
CA LEU A 253 -7.24 10.36 -7.66
C LEU A 253 -7.64 9.26 -6.67
N THR A 254 -6.81 9.04 -5.66
CA THR A 254 -7.04 8.14 -4.54
C THR A 254 -6.33 8.67 -3.29
N THR A 255 -6.68 8.17 -2.12
CA THR A 255 -5.98 8.47 -0.86
C THR A 255 -4.48 8.20 -0.96
N TYR A 256 -4.08 7.14 -1.65
CA TYR A 256 -2.68 6.78 -1.83
C TYR A 256 -1.93 7.72 -2.79
N VAL A 257 -2.62 8.27 -3.79
CA VAL A 257 -2.07 9.29 -4.69
C VAL A 257 -1.67 10.52 -3.90
N LEU A 258 -2.49 10.98 -2.92
CA LEU A 258 -2.16 12.15 -2.11
C LEU A 258 -0.93 11.90 -1.22
N ARG A 259 -0.79 10.71 -0.68
CA ARG A 259 0.43 10.33 0.06
C ARG A 259 1.67 10.37 -0.84
N HIS A 260 1.58 9.86 -2.06
CA HIS A 260 2.66 9.97 -3.05
C HIS A 260 2.95 11.42 -3.41
N THR A 261 1.89 12.21 -3.60
CA THR A 261 2.00 13.63 -3.93
C THR A 261 2.75 14.38 -2.84
N TRP A 262 2.37 14.20 -1.58
CA TRP A 262 3.07 14.83 -0.47
C TRP A 262 4.58 14.52 -0.48
N ALA A 263 4.94 13.24 -0.56
CA ALA A 263 6.34 12.82 -0.58
C ALA A 263 7.11 13.38 -1.80
N THR A 264 6.45 13.47 -2.96
CA THR A 264 7.05 14.01 -4.19
C THR A 264 7.25 15.52 -4.06
N LEU A 265 6.27 16.27 -3.55
CA LEU A 265 6.37 17.72 -3.32
C LEU A 265 7.50 18.05 -2.34
N MET A 266 7.62 17.30 -1.24
CA MET A 266 8.74 17.46 -0.30
C MET A 266 10.10 17.25 -0.97
N LEU A 267 10.23 16.24 -1.82
CA LEU A 267 11.45 16.01 -2.59
C LEU A 267 11.68 17.12 -3.63
N GLU A 268 10.60 17.59 -4.28
CA GLU A 268 10.68 18.72 -5.23
C GLU A 268 11.09 20.01 -4.54
N ASP A 269 10.76 20.16 -3.27
CA ASP A 269 11.20 21.26 -2.39
C ASP A 269 12.59 20.98 -1.76
N SER A 270 13.33 20.02 -2.30
CA SER A 270 14.70 19.69 -1.89
C SER A 270 14.86 19.24 -0.43
N GLN A 271 13.79 18.70 0.17
CA GLN A 271 13.85 18.16 1.52
C GLN A 271 14.62 16.82 1.54
N PRO A 272 15.42 16.55 2.58
CA PRO A 272 16.16 15.30 2.72
C PRO A 272 15.24 14.05 2.72
N VAL A 273 15.66 12.99 2.03
CA VAL A 273 14.89 11.73 1.95
C VAL A 273 14.68 11.11 3.33
N GLU A 274 15.62 11.30 4.25
CA GLU A 274 15.56 10.87 5.64
C GLU A 274 14.39 11.54 6.37
N LEU A 275 14.24 12.85 6.21
CA LEU A 275 13.13 13.62 6.78
C LEU A 275 11.78 13.14 6.21
N ILE A 276 11.69 12.96 4.90
CA ILE A 276 10.49 12.44 4.23
C ILE A 276 10.16 11.05 4.77
N SER A 277 11.17 10.19 4.93
CA SER A 277 11.04 8.82 5.45
C SER A 277 10.50 8.82 6.88
N GLN A 278 11.04 9.68 7.74
CA GLN A 278 10.60 9.84 9.13
C GLN A 278 9.15 10.33 9.19
N CYS A 279 8.82 11.39 8.46
CA CYS A 279 7.45 11.94 8.41
C CYS A 279 6.43 10.91 7.91
N MET A 280 6.81 10.04 6.97
CA MET A 280 5.96 8.97 6.47
C MET A 280 5.92 7.74 7.39
N GLY A 281 6.71 7.70 8.45
CA GLY A 281 6.78 6.55 9.37
C GLY A 281 7.30 5.28 8.71
N HIS A 282 8.29 5.39 7.80
CA HIS A 282 8.94 4.25 7.21
C HIS A 282 10.06 3.74 8.13
N THR A 283 10.13 2.43 8.33
CA THR A 283 11.21 1.77 9.10
C THR A 283 12.51 1.64 8.31
N SER A 284 12.49 1.93 7.00
CA SER A 284 13.64 1.86 6.11
C SER A 284 13.56 2.97 5.06
N ILE A 285 14.64 3.72 4.94
CA ILE A 285 14.84 4.76 3.90
C ILE A 285 14.66 4.19 2.49
N ARG A 286 15.06 2.93 2.27
CA ARG A 286 14.88 2.23 1.00
C ARG A 286 13.42 2.21 0.54
N THR A 287 12.46 2.13 1.47
CA THR A 287 11.04 2.22 1.15
C THR A 287 10.69 3.59 0.55
N THR A 288 11.25 4.67 1.10
CA THR A 288 11.06 6.03 0.59
C THR A 288 11.76 6.21 -0.74
N GLN A 289 12.98 5.72 -0.90
CA GLN A 289 13.74 5.77 -2.15
C GLN A 289 13.02 5.10 -3.32
N ILE A 290 12.28 4.01 -3.10
CA ILE A 290 11.45 3.38 -4.14
C ILE A 290 10.35 4.35 -4.63
N TYR A 291 9.77 5.15 -3.74
CA TYR A 291 8.80 6.19 -4.10
C TYR A 291 9.45 7.32 -4.90
N LEU A 292 10.67 7.67 -4.55
CA LEU A 292 11.37 8.86 -5.01
C LEU A 292 12.39 8.54 -6.13
N SER A 293 12.51 7.29 -6.54
CA SER A 293 13.58 6.76 -7.40
C SER A 293 13.64 7.34 -8.83
N ARG A 294 12.81 8.33 -9.14
CA ARG A 294 12.89 9.10 -10.38
C ARG A 294 12.89 10.59 -10.05
N ILE A 295 14.04 11.08 -9.64
CA ILE A 295 14.35 12.51 -9.75
C ILE A 295 14.15 12.85 -11.23
N SER A 296 13.31 13.84 -11.54
CA SER A 296 13.13 14.28 -12.91
C SER A 296 14.51 14.72 -13.45
N SER A 297 14.84 14.32 -14.68
CA SER A 297 16.04 14.79 -15.39
C SER A 297 16.20 16.31 -15.28
N ARG A 298 15.11 17.04 -15.31
CA ARG A 298 15.09 18.51 -15.13
C ARG A 298 15.71 18.98 -13.80
N LYS A 299 15.59 18.21 -12.67
CA LYS A 299 16.26 18.57 -11.42
C LYS A 299 17.76 18.29 -11.46
N VAL A 300 18.14 17.22 -12.15
CA VAL A 300 19.55 16.92 -12.39
C VAL A 300 20.16 18.02 -13.25
N ASP A 301 19.47 18.42 -14.32
CA ASP A 301 19.90 19.47 -15.22
C ASP A 301 20.04 20.81 -14.46
N THR A 302 19.04 21.20 -13.69
CA THR A 302 19.08 22.44 -12.87
C THR A 302 20.20 22.41 -11.82
N ALA A 303 20.44 21.27 -11.17
CA ALA A 303 21.51 21.14 -10.18
C ALA A 303 22.90 21.18 -10.84
N VAL A 304 23.02 20.62 -12.04
CA VAL A 304 24.26 20.66 -12.83
C VAL A 304 24.51 22.09 -13.36
N ASP A 305 23.47 22.76 -13.85
CA ASP A 305 23.59 24.17 -14.31
C ASP A 305 24.02 25.09 -13.17
N GLY A 306 23.44 24.93 -11.96
CA GLY A 306 23.87 25.66 -10.79
C GLY A 306 25.30 25.38 -10.33
N MET A 307 25.85 24.19 -10.60
CA MET A 307 27.28 23.90 -10.38
C MET A 307 28.19 24.61 -11.39
N TYR A 308 27.76 24.79 -12.62
CA TYR A 308 28.54 25.51 -13.64
C TYR A 308 28.56 27.02 -13.37
N ASP A 309 27.45 27.60 -12.88
CA ASP A 309 27.42 29.02 -12.50
C ASP A 309 28.37 29.36 -11.34
N LEU A 310 28.58 28.40 -10.39
CA LEU A 310 29.54 28.56 -9.31
C LEU A 310 31.02 28.50 -9.79
N SER A 311 31.29 27.81 -10.91
CA SER A 311 32.63 27.69 -11.47
C SER A 311 33.09 28.95 -12.21
N LEU A 312 32.16 29.83 -12.58
CA LEU A 312 32.45 31.12 -13.27
C LEU A 312 32.81 32.27 -12.32
N ILE A 313 32.67 32.08 -11.00
CA ILE A 313 32.96 33.11 -10.00
C ILE A 313 34.44 33.12 -9.54
N HIS A 314 35.25 32.18 -10.01
CA HIS A 314 36.66 32.01 -9.62
C HIS A 314 37.69 32.16 -10.80
N ILE A 315 37.41 33.04 -11.77
CA ILE A 315 38.38 33.47 -12.77
C ILE A 315 38.60 34.95 -12.66
#